data_064dbede94ab88e613e215af41769693
#
_entry.id   064dbede94ab88e613e215af41769693
#
_cell.length_a   1.000
_cell.length_b   1.000
_cell.length_c   1.000
_cell.angle_alpha   90.00
_cell.angle_beta   90.00
_cell.angle_gamma   90.00
#
_symmetry.space_group_name_H-M   'P 1'
#
loop_
_entity.id
_entity.type
_entity.pdbx_description
1 polymer ?
#
loop_
_entity_poly.entity_id
_entity_poly.type
_entity_poly.pdbx_seq_one_letter_code
_entity_poly.pdbx_strand_id
1 'polypeptide(L)'
;YHTVIRGDVHSIRIGDRVNIQDGVVIHATYERSPTTIGNRVSIGHNAIVHGCTIHDNVLIGMGSIVMDDCVVESNSIIAAGAVLTQGTHVPSGTIFGGIPAKKIKDISPELFKGEIERIADNYTMYAGWFTE
;
A
#
# COMPACT_ATOMS: atom_id res chain seq x y z
N TYR A 1 -12.11 -5.22 -8.86
CA TYR A 1 -12.87 -6.47 -8.76
C TYR A 1 -12.02 -7.56 -8.13
N HIS A 2 -12.65 -8.53 -7.49
CA HIS A 2 -11.98 -9.63 -6.77
C HIS A 2 -11.05 -9.16 -5.64
N THR A 3 -11.29 -7.94 -5.12
CA THR A 3 -10.58 -7.45 -3.94
C THR A 3 -11.23 -8.03 -2.69
N VAL A 4 -10.39 -8.50 -1.77
CA VAL A 4 -10.84 -9.07 -0.49
C VAL A 4 -10.28 -8.26 0.66
N ILE A 5 -11.16 -7.77 1.52
CA ILE A 5 -10.79 -7.09 2.77
C ILE A 5 -11.44 -7.87 3.91
N ARG A 6 -10.63 -8.58 4.68
CA ARG A 6 -11.13 -9.44 5.76
C ARG A 6 -10.66 -8.98 7.13
N GLY A 7 -11.57 -8.36 7.89
CA GLY A 7 -11.34 -7.95 9.27
C GLY A 7 -11.90 -8.94 10.30
N ASP A 8 -11.91 -10.24 9.98
CA ASP A 8 -12.54 -11.27 10.80
C ASP A 8 -11.70 -11.67 12.03
N VAL A 9 -10.40 -11.47 12.00
CA VAL A 9 -9.49 -11.88 13.08
C VAL A 9 -8.80 -10.72 13.78
N HIS A 10 -8.75 -9.54 13.19
CA HIS A 10 -8.23 -8.31 13.80
C HIS A 10 -8.73 -7.10 13.03
N SER A 11 -8.50 -5.88 13.56
CA SER A 11 -9.00 -4.67 12.94
C SER A 11 -8.24 -4.33 11.64
N ILE A 12 -8.98 -3.81 10.68
CA ILE A 12 -8.45 -3.18 9.47
C ILE A 12 -9.00 -1.75 9.45
N ARG A 13 -8.10 -0.77 9.38
CA ARG A 13 -8.46 0.65 9.30
C ARG A 13 -7.90 1.23 8.02
N ILE A 14 -8.75 1.89 7.25
CA ILE A 14 -8.40 2.47 5.94
C ILE A 14 -8.81 3.92 5.95
N GLY A 15 -7.89 4.82 5.62
CA GLY A 15 -8.12 6.27 5.59
C GLY A 15 -8.89 6.72 4.36
N ASP A 16 -8.76 8.02 4.02
CA ASP A 16 -9.49 8.65 2.93
C ASP A 16 -8.70 8.61 1.63
N ARG A 17 -9.41 8.65 0.49
CA ARG A 17 -8.84 8.66 -0.86
C ARG A 17 -7.86 7.52 -1.12
N VAL A 18 -8.16 6.35 -0.58
CA VAL A 18 -7.40 5.13 -0.82
C VAL A 18 -7.97 4.45 -2.05
N ASN A 19 -7.13 4.09 -3.02
CA ASN A 19 -7.56 3.22 -4.10
C ASN A 19 -6.97 1.82 -3.93
N ILE A 20 -7.84 0.84 -4.04
CA ILE A 20 -7.50 -0.57 -3.90
C ILE A 20 -7.88 -1.24 -5.21
N GLN A 21 -6.85 -1.65 -5.97
CA GLN A 21 -7.05 -2.15 -7.32
C GLN A 21 -7.45 -3.64 -7.31
N ASP A 22 -7.68 -4.19 -8.50
CA ASP A 22 -8.27 -5.53 -8.62
C ASP A 22 -7.35 -6.62 -8.05
N GLY A 23 -7.96 -7.60 -7.38
CA GLY A 23 -7.26 -8.76 -6.85
C GLY A 23 -6.46 -8.53 -5.58
N VAL A 24 -6.55 -7.35 -4.97
CA VAL A 24 -5.85 -7.05 -3.71
C VAL A 24 -6.47 -7.83 -2.56
N VAL A 25 -5.63 -8.32 -1.65
CA VAL A 25 -6.06 -8.93 -0.39
C VAL A 25 -5.52 -8.10 0.77
N ILE A 26 -6.43 -7.65 1.63
CA ILE A 26 -6.09 -6.96 2.87
C ILE A 26 -6.59 -7.80 4.03
N HIS A 27 -5.71 -8.16 4.94
CA HIS A 27 -6.01 -9.01 6.08
C HIS A 27 -5.16 -8.61 7.29
N ALA A 28 -5.31 -9.34 8.39
CA ALA A 28 -4.57 -9.09 9.63
C ALA A 28 -4.28 -10.42 10.33
N THR A 29 -3.34 -10.43 11.24
CA THR A 29 -3.01 -11.62 12.03
C THR A 29 -3.78 -11.60 13.35
N TYR A 30 -4.41 -12.72 13.69
CA TYR A 30 -5.24 -12.88 14.89
C TYR A 30 -4.48 -12.47 16.15
N GLU A 31 -5.10 -11.61 16.96
CA GLU A 31 -4.60 -11.09 18.24
C GLU A 31 -3.19 -10.48 18.21
N ARG A 32 -2.60 -10.27 17.03
CA ARG A 32 -1.20 -9.83 16.96
C ARG A 32 -1.02 -8.55 16.15
N SER A 33 -1.40 -8.57 14.88
CA SER A 33 -1.01 -7.51 13.94
C SER A 33 -2.23 -6.97 13.20
N PRO A 34 -2.78 -5.83 13.64
CA PRO A 34 -3.82 -5.14 12.88
C PRO A 34 -3.24 -4.55 11.59
N THR A 35 -4.10 -4.21 10.65
CA THR A 35 -3.71 -3.52 9.44
C THR A 35 -4.26 -2.11 9.47
N THR A 36 -3.37 -1.12 9.29
CA THR A 36 -3.72 0.30 9.25
C THR A 36 -3.18 0.92 7.97
N ILE A 37 -4.06 1.55 7.19
CA ILE A 37 -3.72 2.22 5.93
C ILE A 37 -4.12 3.68 6.06
N GLY A 38 -3.18 4.60 5.84
CA GLY A 38 -3.39 6.03 5.93
C GLY A 38 -4.17 6.60 4.74
N ASN A 39 -4.03 7.90 4.52
CA ASN A 39 -4.75 8.62 3.47
C ASN A 39 -3.97 8.64 2.16
N ARG A 40 -4.68 8.70 1.02
CA ARG A 40 -4.09 8.82 -0.32
C ARG A 40 -3.09 7.72 -0.61
N VAL A 41 -3.42 6.50 -0.22
CA VAL A 41 -2.62 5.30 -0.51
C VAL A 41 -3.16 4.62 -1.75
N SER A 42 -2.28 4.23 -2.66
CA SER A 42 -2.64 3.46 -3.85
C SER A 42 -2.07 2.05 -3.73
N ILE A 43 -2.92 1.05 -3.84
CA ILE A 43 -2.53 -0.36 -3.75
C ILE A 43 -2.77 -1.03 -5.10
N GLY A 44 -1.68 -1.41 -5.75
CA GLY A 44 -1.70 -1.97 -7.09
C GLY A 44 -2.33 -3.36 -7.18
N HIS A 45 -2.65 -3.77 -8.41
CA HIS A 45 -3.32 -5.06 -8.67
C HIS A 45 -2.60 -6.23 -8.03
N ASN A 46 -3.36 -7.15 -7.45
CA ASN A 46 -2.88 -8.41 -6.86
C ASN A 46 -1.89 -8.24 -5.70
N ALA A 47 -1.76 -7.06 -5.11
CA ALA A 47 -0.93 -6.90 -3.93
C ALA A 47 -1.59 -7.55 -2.71
N ILE A 48 -0.76 -7.95 -1.75
CA ILE A 48 -1.21 -8.49 -0.46
C ILE A 48 -0.70 -7.56 0.63
N VAL A 49 -1.63 -7.04 1.44
CA VAL A 49 -1.33 -6.15 2.57
C VAL A 49 -1.84 -6.85 3.83
N HIS A 50 -0.92 -7.24 4.70
CA HIS A 50 -1.25 -8.14 5.81
C HIS A 50 -0.57 -7.74 7.11
N GLY A 51 -1.35 -7.37 8.11
CA GLY A 51 -0.85 -7.09 9.46
C GLY A 51 0.18 -5.97 9.56
N CYS A 52 0.08 -4.92 8.74
CA CYS A 52 1.10 -3.88 8.64
C CYS A 52 0.50 -2.47 8.81
N THR A 53 1.38 -1.48 8.95
CA THR A 53 1.02 -0.08 9.01
C THR A 53 1.56 0.64 7.78
N ILE A 54 0.66 1.24 7.00
CA ILE A 54 1.01 2.05 5.82
C ILE A 54 0.54 3.46 6.10
N HIS A 55 1.47 4.40 6.10
CA HIS A 55 1.16 5.82 6.36
C HIS A 55 0.62 6.50 5.11
N ASP A 56 0.63 7.83 5.07
CA ASP A 56 -0.02 8.60 4.02
C ASP A 56 0.81 8.72 2.74
N ASN A 57 0.16 8.90 1.60
CA ASN A 57 0.82 9.14 0.31
C ASN A 57 1.84 8.05 -0.04
N VAL A 58 1.38 6.81 -0.07
CA VAL A 58 2.21 5.64 -0.38
C VAL A 58 1.66 4.94 -1.61
N LEU A 59 2.55 4.48 -2.48
CA LEU A 59 2.22 3.62 -3.60
C LEU A 59 2.73 2.21 -3.31
N ILE A 60 1.82 1.26 -3.24
CA ILE A 60 2.14 -0.17 -3.13
C ILE A 60 2.02 -0.77 -4.53
N GLY A 61 3.14 -1.17 -5.11
CA GLY A 61 3.18 -1.68 -6.47
C GLY A 61 2.42 -2.99 -6.66
N MET A 62 1.98 -3.24 -7.90
CA MET A 62 1.22 -4.45 -8.22
C MET A 62 2.02 -5.72 -7.90
N GLY A 63 1.31 -6.72 -7.41
CA GLY A 63 1.91 -8.01 -7.08
C GLY A 63 2.85 -8.01 -5.88
N SER A 64 2.99 -6.89 -5.17
CA SER A 64 3.85 -6.85 -3.98
C SER A 64 3.17 -7.50 -2.79
N ILE A 65 3.98 -7.91 -1.81
CA ILE A 65 3.51 -8.51 -0.57
C ILE A 65 4.11 -7.74 0.60
N VAL A 66 3.24 -7.19 1.46
CA VAL A 66 3.64 -6.49 2.67
C VAL A 66 3.19 -7.32 3.86
N MET A 67 4.16 -7.89 4.57
CA MET A 67 3.89 -8.86 5.63
C MET A 67 3.72 -8.20 7.00
N ASP A 68 3.47 -9.04 8.01
CA ASP A 68 3.15 -8.58 9.37
C ASP A 68 4.25 -7.68 9.95
N ASP A 69 3.81 -6.72 10.75
CA ASP A 69 4.66 -5.81 11.51
C ASP A 69 5.56 -4.91 10.64
N CYS A 70 5.31 -4.86 9.33
CA CYS A 70 5.97 -3.87 8.47
C CYS A 70 5.41 -2.48 8.76
N VAL A 71 6.28 -1.49 8.64
CA VAL A 71 5.90 -0.08 8.70
C VAL A 71 6.41 0.61 7.44
N VAL A 72 5.47 1.15 6.66
CA VAL A 72 5.79 1.93 5.45
C VAL A 72 5.48 3.38 5.74
N GLU A 73 6.52 4.19 5.88
CA GLU A 73 6.38 5.61 6.21
C GLU A 73 5.80 6.40 5.04
N SER A 74 5.31 7.59 5.32
CA SER A 74 4.68 8.45 4.32
C SER A 74 5.60 8.79 3.15
N ASN A 75 5.02 9.06 1.98
CA ASN A 75 5.74 9.49 0.78
C ASN A 75 6.74 8.44 0.29
N SER A 76 6.35 7.18 0.30
CA SER A 76 7.20 6.05 -0.09
C SER A 76 6.58 5.25 -1.23
N ILE A 77 7.41 4.50 -1.94
CA ILE A 77 6.99 3.61 -3.01
C ILE A 77 7.53 2.21 -2.74
N ILE A 78 6.64 1.22 -2.86
CA ILE A 78 7.02 -0.19 -2.88
C ILE A 78 6.91 -0.64 -4.34
N ALA A 79 8.02 -1.10 -4.90
CA ALA A 79 8.09 -1.50 -6.30
C ALA A 79 7.23 -2.74 -6.58
N ALA A 80 6.78 -2.89 -7.82
CA ALA A 80 5.99 -4.05 -8.24
C ALA A 80 6.74 -5.35 -7.93
N GLY A 81 6.01 -6.35 -7.45
CA GLY A 81 6.56 -7.67 -7.13
C GLY A 81 7.48 -7.74 -5.91
N ALA A 82 7.64 -6.65 -5.17
CA ALA A 82 8.49 -6.65 -3.97
C ALA A 82 7.86 -7.47 -2.84
N VAL A 83 8.70 -8.06 -2.01
CA VAL A 83 8.27 -8.76 -0.79
C VAL A 83 8.92 -8.11 0.42
N LEU A 84 8.10 -7.37 1.21
CA LEU A 84 8.51 -6.83 2.50
C LEU A 84 8.30 -7.92 3.54
N THR A 85 9.39 -8.53 3.97
CA THR A 85 9.35 -9.58 5.00
C THR A 85 8.96 -8.98 6.36
N GLN A 86 8.51 -9.84 7.26
CA GLN A 86 8.02 -9.42 8.57
C GLN A 86 8.96 -8.42 9.26
N GLY A 87 8.40 -7.34 9.77
CA GLY A 87 9.14 -6.33 10.51
C GLY A 87 9.95 -5.35 9.67
N THR A 88 9.81 -5.36 8.34
CA THR A 88 10.54 -4.42 7.48
C THR A 88 10.05 -2.99 7.72
N HIS A 89 10.97 -2.05 7.93
CA HIS A 89 10.67 -0.63 8.04
C HIS A 89 11.13 0.12 6.79
N VAL A 90 10.21 0.77 6.11
CA VAL A 90 10.47 1.58 4.92
C VAL A 90 10.47 3.05 5.33
N PRO A 91 11.64 3.72 5.35
CA PRO A 91 11.71 5.14 5.72
C PRO A 91 10.97 6.04 4.73
N SER A 92 10.51 7.17 5.22
CA SER A 92 9.83 8.17 4.40
C SER A 92 10.70 8.62 3.22
N GLY A 93 10.07 8.82 2.07
CA GLY A 93 10.74 9.33 0.88
C GLY A 93 11.65 8.33 0.19
N THR A 94 11.43 7.03 0.35
CA THR A 94 12.28 6.00 -0.25
C THR A 94 11.49 5.04 -1.14
N ILE A 95 12.21 4.36 -2.03
CA ILE A 95 11.69 3.26 -2.84
C ILE A 95 12.34 1.97 -2.37
N PHE A 96 11.51 0.98 -2.02
CA PHE A 96 11.95 -0.38 -1.69
C PHE A 96 11.49 -1.35 -2.78
N GLY A 97 12.35 -2.31 -3.12
CA GLY A 97 12.01 -3.33 -4.12
C GLY A 97 12.83 -4.58 -3.94
N GLY A 98 12.45 -5.61 -4.69
CA GLY A 98 13.11 -6.92 -4.66
C GLY A 98 12.52 -7.90 -3.66
N ILE A 99 13.16 -9.08 -3.56
CA ILE A 99 12.77 -10.19 -2.67
C ILE A 99 14.03 -10.71 -1.99
N PRO A 100 14.23 -10.51 -0.66
CA PRO A 100 13.50 -9.59 0.21
C PRO A 100 13.72 -8.13 -0.20
N ALA A 101 12.73 -7.30 0.05
CA ALA A 101 12.79 -5.91 -0.38
C ALA A 101 13.87 -5.13 0.36
N LYS A 102 14.58 -4.31 -0.39
CA LYS A 102 15.65 -3.43 0.09
C LYS A 102 15.46 -2.03 -0.49
N LYS A 103 16.06 -1.03 0.15
CA LYS A 103 16.05 0.33 -0.40
C LYS A 103 16.75 0.37 -1.76
N ILE A 104 16.05 0.90 -2.77
CA ILE A 104 16.60 1.11 -4.10
C ILE A 104 17.21 2.51 -4.21
N LYS A 105 16.43 3.55 -3.85
CA LYS A 105 16.86 4.95 -3.91
C LYS A 105 15.89 5.84 -3.15
N ASP A 106 16.24 7.12 -3.02
CA ASP A 106 15.33 8.14 -2.53
C ASP A 106 14.39 8.59 -3.66
N ILE A 107 13.20 9.05 -3.29
CA ILE A 107 12.19 9.53 -4.24
C ILE A 107 12.48 10.99 -4.59
N SER A 108 12.59 11.31 -5.90
CA SER A 108 12.66 12.68 -6.36
C SER A 108 11.29 13.37 -6.27
N PRO A 109 11.23 14.72 -6.18
CA PRO A 109 9.96 15.44 -6.21
C PRO A 109 9.12 15.15 -7.45
N GLU A 110 9.76 15.00 -8.61
CA GLU A 110 9.07 14.68 -9.86
C GLU A 110 8.42 13.29 -9.81
N LEU A 111 9.12 12.30 -9.27
CA LEU A 111 8.60 10.95 -9.12
C LEU A 111 7.43 10.93 -8.14
N PHE A 112 7.52 11.66 -7.06
CA PHE A 112 6.42 11.77 -6.08
C PHE A 112 5.14 12.28 -6.76
N LYS A 113 5.23 13.39 -7.50
CA LYS A 113 4.07 13.93 -8.22
C LYS A 113 3.59 13.01 -9.33
N GLY A 114 4.51 12.43 -10.09
CA GLY A 114 4.18 11.61 -11.24
C GLY A 114 3.50 10.30 -10.88
N GLU A 115 3.92 9.65 -9.80
CA GLU A 115 3.44 8.30 -9.46
C GLU A 115 2.45 8.29 -8.30
N ILE A 116 2.80 8.88 -7.18
CA ILE A 116 1.97 8.76 -5.96
C ILE A 116 0.72 9.62 -6.07
N GLU A 117 0.88 10.94 -6.28
CA GLU A 117 -0.25 11.86 -6.33
C GLU A 117 -1.15 11.61 -7.52
N ARG A 118 -0.55 11.43 -8.70
CA ARG A 118 -1.31 11.24 -9.94
C ARG A 118 -2.21 10.00 -9.86
N ILE A 119 -1.69 8.88 -9.40
CA ILE A 119 -2.47 7.64 -9.31
C ILE A 119 -3.60 7.79 -8.29
N ALA A 120 -3.33 8.32 -7.11
CA ALA A 120 -4.34 8.55 -6.09
C ALA A 120 -5.47 9.45 -6.59
N ASP A 121 -5.13 10.57 -7.24
CA ASP A 121 -6.12 11.53 -7.75
C ASP A 121 -6.92 10.95 -8.92
N ASN A 122 -6.28 10.28 -9.86
CA ASN A 122 -6.95 9.69 -11.02
C ASN A 122 -7.94 8.61 -10.62
N TYR A 123 -7.61 7.75 -9.68
CA TYR A 123 -8.54 6.70 -9.24
C TYR A 123 -9.74 7.27 -8.48
N THR A 124 -9.58 8.36 -7.77
CA THR A 124 -10.70 9.09 -7.17
C THR A 124 -11.65 9.60 -8.26
N MET A 125 -11.11 10.17 -9.33
CA MET A 125 -11.88 10.62 -10.48
C MET A 125 -12.62 9.46 -11.17
N TYR A 126 -11.91 8.35 -11.42
CA TYR A 126 -12.50 7.17 -12.08
C TYR A 126 -13.63 6.56 -11.24
N ALA A 127 -13.50 6.53 -9.94
CA ALA A 127 -14.57 6.05 -9.07
C ALA A 127 -15.85 6.86 -9.25
N GLY A 128 -15.72 8.19 -9.44
CA GLY A 128 -16.87 9.07 -9.72
C GLY A 128 -17.63 8.71 -10.99
N TRP A 129 -16.98 8.13 -11.99
CA TRP A 129 -17.64 7.73 -13.24
C TRP A 129 -18.61 6.56 -13.07
N PHE A 130 -18.39 5.72 -12.06
CA PHE A 130 -19.24 4.55 -11.81
C PHE A 130 -20.39 4.83 -10.84
N THR A 131 -20.42 6.00 -10.22
CA THR A 131 -21.48 6.38 -9.28
C THR A 131 -22.57 7.24 -9.92
N GLU A 132 -22.37 7.66 -11.14
CA GLU A 132 -23.34 8.40 -11.94
C GLU A 132 -24.18 7.47 -12.81
#